data_ccdfd439d28e9166604cd6b65f3e65d7
#
_entry.id   ccdfd439d28e9166604cd6b65f3e65d7
#
_cell.length_a   1.000
_cell.length_b   1.000
_cell.length_c   1.000
_cell.angle_alpha   90.00
_cell.angle_beta   90.00
_cell.angle_gamma   90.00
#
_symmetry.space_group_name_H-M   'P 1'
#
loop_
_entity.id
_entity.type
_entity.pdbx_description
1 polymer ?
#
loop_
_entity_poly.entity_id
_entity_poly.type
_entity_poly.pdbx_seq_one_letter_code
_entity_poly.pdbx_strand_id
1 'polypeptide(L)' 'MVKTKPQRYDTTVLDARALADALEIEEKAGWEVAEAGYDGTDFVVTFEREDAR' A
#
# COMPACT_ATOMS: atom_id res chain seq x y z
N MET A 1 16.58 -9.74 -5.07
CA MET A 1 16.21 -8.39 -5.57
C MET A 1 14.86 -7.99 -5.04
N VAL A 2 14.72 -6.74 -4.65
CA VAL A 2 13.48 -6.26 -4.06
C VAL A 2 12.70 -5.47 -5.11
N LYS A 3 11.43 -5.78 -5.24
CA LYS A 3 10.52 -5.02 -6.09
C LYS A 3 9.75 -4.04 -5.22
N THR A 4 9.47 -2.88 -5.77
CA THR A 4 8.65 -1.88 -5.09
C THR A 4 7.52 -1.44 -6.00
N LYS A 5 6.40 -1.05 -5.38
CA LYS A 5 5.32 -0.46 -6.14
C LYS A 5 4.61 0.60 -5.29
N PRO A 6 4.39 1.77 -5.84
CA PRO A 6 3.62 2.80 -5.15
C PRO A 6 2.13 2.60 -5.39
N GLN A 7 1.33 2.88 -4.38
CA GLN A 7 -0.12 2.86 -4.50
C GLN A 7 -0.67 4.12 -3.85
N ARG A 8 -1.70 4.68 -4.48
CA ARG A 8 -2.37 5.86 -3.95
C ARG A 8 -3.80 5.50 -3.63
N TYR A 9 -4.26 5.94 -2.47
CA TYR A 9 -5.62 5.67 -2.02
C TYR A 9 -6.28 7.00 -1.71
N ASP A 10 -7.44 7.24 -2.31
CA ASP A 10 -8.17 8.49 -2.14
C ASP A 10 -8.98 8.42 -0.84
N THR A 11 -8.53 9.16 0.17
CA THR A 11 -9.16 9.11 1.48
C THR A 11 -10.49 9.86 1.53
N THR A 12 -10.86 10.55 0.45
CA THR A 12 -12.19 11.14 0.38
C THR A 12 -13.24 10.12 -0.02
N VAL A 13 -12.80 8.97 -0.56
CA VAL A 13 -13.68 7.89 -0.99
C VAL A 13 -13.59 6.69 -0.05
N LEU A 14 -12.38 6.38 0.40
CA LEU A 14 -12.13 5.22 1.24
C LEU A 14 -12.10 5.62 2.71
N ASP A 15 -12.94 4.98 3.52
CA ASP A 15 -12.85 5.18 4.96
C ASP A 15 -11.74 4.31 5.53
N ALA A 16 -11.53 4.41 6.85
CA ALA A 16 -10.41 3.71 7.49
C ALA A 16 -10.50 2.20 7.30
N ARG A 17 -11.71 1.65 7.35
CA ARG A 17 -11.88 0.21 7.22
C ARG A 17 -11.59 -0.25 5.79
N ALA A 18 -12.10 0.50 4.81
CA ALA A 18 -11.86 0.15 3.42
C ALA A 18 -10.37 0.24 3.10
N LEU A 19 -9.69 1.24 3.66
CA LEU A 19 -8.25 1.38 3.46
C LEU A 19 -7.51 0.21 4.09
N ALA A 20 -7.89 -0.20 5.30
CA ALA A 20 -7.26 -1.33 5.96
C ALA A 20 -7.45 -2.61 5.16
N ASP A 21 -8.64 -2.80 4.59
CA ASP A 21 -8.91 -3.97 3.77
C ASP A 21 -8.06 -3.97 2.51
N ALA A 22 -7.89 -2.81 1.90
CA ALA A 22 -7.07 -2.70 0.69
C ALA A 22 -5.60 -3.06 0.99
N LEU A 23 -5.09 -2.60 2.13
CA LEU A 23 -3.72 -2.92 2.53
C LEU A 23 -3.58 -4.40 2.83
N GLU A 24 -4.60 -5.00 3.45
CA GLU A 24 -4.56 -6.42 3.77
C GLU A 24 -4.48 -7.28 2.52
N ILE A 25 -5.18 -6.88 1.46
CA ILE A 25 -5.12 -7.60 0.19
C ILE A 25 -3.70 -7.63 -0.33
N GLU A 26 -3.00 -6.52 -0.25
CA GLU A 26 -1.61 -6.47 -0.70
C GLU A 26 -0.71 -7.33 0.17
N GLU A 27 -0.94 -7.32 1.48
CA GLU A 27 -0.14 -8.13 2.39
C GLU A 27 -0.31 -9.61 2.10
N LYS A 28 -1.54 -10.02 1.79
CA LYS A 28 -1.79 -11.42 1.46
C LYS A 28 -1.13 -11.82 0.15
N ALA A 29 -0.87 -10.84 -0.72
CA ALA A 29 -0.17 -11.10 -1.98
C ALA A 29 1.35 -11.11 -1.80
N GLY A 30 1.82 -10.91 -0.57
CA GLY A 30 3.25 -10.95 -0.29
C GLY A 30 3.93 -9.60 -0.24
N TRP A 31 3.15 -8.52 -0.34
CA TRP A 31 3.70 -7.18 -0.28
C TRP A 31 3.77 -6.68 1.16
N GLU A 32 4.83 -5.93 1.46
CA GLU A 32 4.99 -5.31 2.77
C GLU A 32 5.05 -3.81 2.59
N VAL A 33 4.59 -3.08 3.62
CA VAL A 33 4.65 -1.63 3.58
C VAL A 33 6.07 -1.19 3.90
N ALA A 34 6.71 -0.55 2.93
CA ALA A 34 8.05 0.00 3.13
C ALA A 34 7.96 1.43 3.63
N GLU A 35 6.99 2.18 3.13
CA GLU A 35 6.87 3.58 3.45
C GLU A 35 5.42 4.01 3.23
N ALA A 36 4.94 4.95 4.03
CA ALA A 36 3.59 5.45 3.89
C ALA A 36 3.53 6.91 4.31
N GLY A 37 2.64 7.67 3.69
CA GLY A 37 2.46 9.08 4.02
C GLY A 37 1.28 9.63 3.27
N TYR A 38 1.02 10.92 3.45
CA TYR A 38 -0.08 11.59 2.79
C TYR A 38 0.45 12.58 1.78
N ASP A 39 -0.25 12.68 0.65
CA ASP A 39 -0.01 13.68 -0.36
C ASP A 39 -1.36 14.32 -0.66
N GLY A 40 -1.65 15.43 0.03
CA GLY A 40 -2.96 16.02 -0.04
C GLY A 40 -3.99 15.10 0.61
N THR A 41 -5.01 14.69 -0.16
CA THR A 41 -6.03 13.77 0.33
C THR A 41 -5.70 12.32 0.00
N ASP A 42 -4.58 12.08 -0.68
CA ASP A 42 -4.20 10.72 -1.02
C ASP A 42 -3.28 10.14 0.05
N PHE A 43 -3.57 8.91 0.43
CA PHE A 43 -2.67 8.13 1.27
C PHE A 43 -1.79 7.33 0.33
N VAL A 44 -0.50 7.62 0.34
CA VAL A 44 0.45 7.01 -0.59
C VAL A 44 1.26 5.97 0.16
N VAL A 45 1.23 4.75 -0.34
CA VAL A 45 1.94 3.64 0.28
C VAL A 45 2.90 3.05 -0.75
N THR A 46 4.14 2.91 -0.35
CA THR A 46 5.12 2.20 -1.16
C THR A 46 5.27 0.80 -0.59
N PHE A 47 4.91 -0.18 -1.40
CA PHE A 47 5.03 -1.58 -1.01
C PHE A 47 6.33 -2.15 -1.55
N GLU A 48 6.87 -3.14 -0.86
CA GLU A 48 8.03 -3.86 -1.34
C GLU A 48 7.82 -5.35 -1.18
N ARG A 49 8.48 -6.10 -2.04
CA ARG A 49 8.41 -7.55 -1.98
C ARG A 49 9.74 -8.13 -2.45
N GLU A 50 10.23 -9.10 -1.70
CA GLU A 50 11.44 -9.79 -2.10
C GLU A 50 11.13 -10.69 -3.29
N ASP A 51 11.86 -10.50 -4.36
CA ASP A 51 11.70 -11.32 -5.55
C ASP A 51 12.71 -12.45 -5.46
N ALA A 52 12.34 -13.47 -4.72
CA ALA A 52 13.22 -14.61 -4.50
C ALA A 52 13.19 -15.51 -5.71
N ARG A 53 14.31 -15.84 -6.18
CA ARG A 53 14.31 -16.71 -7.32
C ARG A 53 15.40 -17.64 -7.32
#